data_d8504e9c55e97194ea9b4e948f3904cb
#
_entry.id   d8504e9c55e97194ea9b4e948f3904cb
#
_cell.length_a   1.000
_cell.length_b   1.000
_cell.length_c   1.000
_cell.angle_alpha   90.00
_cell.angle_beta   90.00
_cell.angle_gamma   90.00
#
_symmetry.space_group_name_H-M   'P 1'
#
loop_
_entity.id
_entity.type
_entity.pdbx_description
1 polymer ?
#
loop_
_entity_poly.entity_id
_entity_poly.type
_entity_poly.pdbx_seq_one_letter_code
_entity_poly.pdbx_strand_id
1 'polypeptide(L)'
;EGVAFLVRACGTSAFFSGDLNSWQWARPAEQNAASEKFFRTELSRIVPGPVDLAFVPLDPRLEDPAAGIAALMDVVGARALFPMHYWDASAAARALMSDARLAPYLGITHFEDVCELPDPVTPSA
;
A
#
# COMPACT_ATOMS: atom_id res chain seq x y z
N GLU A 1 -7.37 -14.86 6.42
CA GLU A 1 -6.39 -14.71 7.50
C GLU A 1 -5.03 -14.42 6.91
N GLY A 2 -4.37 -13.42 7.43
CA GLY A 2 -3.05 -13.06 6.96
C GLY A 2 -2.28 -12.33 8.04
N VAL A 3 -1.01 -12.09 7.78
CA VAL A 3 -0.12 -11.39 8.72
C VAL A 3 0.47 -10.19 7.98
N ALA A 4 0.46 -9.04 8.64
CA ALA A 4 1.17 -7.86 8.18
C ALA A 4 2.43 -7.68 9.04
N PHE A 5 3.48 -7.11 8.44
CA PHE A 5 4.76 -6.92 9.10
C PHE A 5 5.22 -5.48 8.99
N LEU A 6 5.69 -4.93 10.09
CA LEU A 6 6.48 -3.70 10.09
C LEU A 6 7.90 -4.08 10.51
N VAL A 7 8.85 -3.86 9.62
CA VAL A 7 10.25 -4.21 9.85
C VAL A 7 11.09 -2.94 9.87
N ARG A 8 11.97 -2.83 10.85
CA ARG A 8 12.93 -1.73 10.94
C ARG A 8 14.33 -2.30 11.03
N ALA A 9 15.20 -1.86 10.14
CA ALA A 9 16.59 -2.29 10.12
C ALA A 9 17.45 -1.20 9.48
N CYS A 10 18.60 -0.91 10.07
CA CYS A 10 19.58 0.03 9.50
C CYS A 10 19.00 1.41 9.16
N GLY A 11 18.10 1.92 9.98
CA GLY A 11 17.47 3.22 9.75
C GLY A 11 16.38 3.23 8.69
N THR A 12 16.02 2.08 8.16
CA THR A 12 14.98 1.93 7.13
C THR A 12 13.80 1.16 7.69
N SER A 13 12.59 1.60 7.37
CA SER A 13 11.35 0.92 7.75
C SER A 13 10.62 0.40 6.52
N ALA A 14 10.10 -0.81 6.63
CA ALA A 14 9.33 -1.44 5.58
C ALA A 14 8.03 -2.02 6.16
N PHE A 15 6.93 -1.73 5.50
CA PHE A 15 5.63 -2.29 5.85
C PHE A 15 5.20 -3.26 4.76
N PHE A 16 4.93 -4.49 5.14
CA PHE A 16 4.40 -5.52 4.25
C PHE A 16 3.01 -5.86 4.73
N SER A 17 1.99 -5.50 3.93
CA SER A 17 0.62 -5.66 4.38
C SER A 17 0.10 -7.10 4.27
N GLY A 18 0.78 -7.98 3.54
CA GLY A 18 0.25 -9.32 3.28
C GLY A 18 -1.09 -9.24 2.56
N ASP A 19 -2.08 -9.90 3.11
CA ASP A 19 -3.45 -9.82 2.60
C ASP A 19 -4.29 -8.74 3.28
N LEU A 20 -3.70 -7.93 4.14
CA LEU A 20 -4.40 -6.80 4.76
C LEU A 20 -4.60 -5.69 3.74
N ASN A 21 -5.84 -5.33 3.48
CA ASN A 21 -6.20 -4.37 2.45
C ASN A 21 -7.61 -3.85 2.67
N SER A 22 -7.97 -2.79 1.96
CA SER A 22 -9.35 -2.39 1.79
C SER A 22 -9.95 -3.19 0.63
N TRP A 23 -10.56 -4.33 0.95
CA TRP A 23 -11.10 -5.25 -0.05
C TRP A 23 -12.47 -4.77 -0.52
N GLN A 24 -12.48 -4.12 -1.66
CA GLN A 24 -13.68 -3.53 -2.25
C GLN A 24 -14.17 -4.41 -3.40
N TRP A 25 -15.04 -5.35 -3.08
CA TRP A 25 -15.62 -6.28 -4.04
C TRP A 25 -17.01 -5.81 -4.51
N ALA A 26 -17.52 -6.42 -5.57
CA ALA A 26 -18.90 -6.23 -6.00
C ALA A 26 -19.86 -6.93 -5.03
N ARG A 27 -20.21 -6.25 -3.95
CA ARG A 27 -21.02 -6.76 -2.83
C ARG A 27 -21.68 -5.59 -2.11
N PRO A 28 -22.56 -5.84 -1.12
CA PRO A 28 -23.21 -4.75 -0.38
C PRO A 28 -22.23 -3.73 0.20
N ALA A 29 -22.59 -2.45 0.08
CA ALA A 29 -21.73 -1.33 0.46
C ALA A 29 -21.27 -1.38 1.91
N GLU A 30 -22.10 -1.89 2.83
CA GLU A 30 -21.75 -1.99 4.24
C GLU A 30 -20.60 -2.96 4.49
N GLN A 31 -20.45 -4.01 3.68
CA GLN A 31 -19.33 -4.93 3.79
C GLN A 31 -18.04 -4.28 3.33
N ASN A 32 -18.10 -3.49 2.27
CA ASN A 32 -16.95 -2.74 1.78
C ASN A 32 -16.54 -1.64 2.76
N ALA A 33 -17.50 -0.95 3.35
CA ALA A 33 -17.23 0.06 4.36
C ALA A 33 -16.58 -0.56 5.61
N ALA A 34 -17.00 -1.75 6.01
CA ALA A 34 -16.41 -2.47 7.14
C ALA A 34 -14.96 -2.88 6.84
N SER A 35 -14.68 -3.33 5.61
CA SER A 35 -13.33 -3.67 5.18
C SER A 35 -12.40 -2.45 5.20
N GLU A 36 -12.87 -1.32 4.70
CA GLU A 36 -12.12 -0.06 4.70
C GLU A 36 -11.82 0.38 6.13
N LYS A 37 -12.82 0.39 6.99
CA LYS A 37 -12.66 0.78 8.39
C LYS A 37 -11.67 -0.12 9.12
N PHE A 38 -11.77 -1.43 8.91
CA PHE A 38 -10.85 -2.38 9.52
C PHE A 38 -9.42 -2.12 9.06
N PHE A 39 -9.20 -1.94 7.77
CA PHE A 39 -7.88 -1.68 7.22
C PHE A 39 -7.28 -0.40 7.80
N ARG A 40 -8.03 0.70 7.79
CA ARG A 40 -7.57 1.98 8.35
C ARG A 40 -7.27 1.89 9.83
N THR A 41 -8.08 1.19 10.58
CA THR A 41 -7.88 0.99 12.02
C THR A 41 -6.60 0.19 12.29
N GLU A 42 -6.40 -0.91 11.54
CA GLU A 42 -5.20 -1.73 11.70
C GLU A 42 -3.93 -0.97 11.29
N LEU A 43 -3.98 -0.18 10.22
CA LEU A 43 -2.84 0.65 9.82
C LEU A 43 -2.45 1.63 10.94
N SER A 44 -3.43 2.31 11.52
CA SER A 44 -3.18 3.26 12.62
C SER A 44 -2.60 2.58 13.85
N ARG A 45 -3.00 1.33 14.10
CA ARG A 45 -2.56 0.56 15.27
C ARG A 45 -1.16 -0.01 15.09
N ILE A 46 -0.83 -0.49 13.89
CA ILE A 46 0.40 -1.23 13.63
C ILE A 46 1.54 -0.29 13.23
N VAL A 47 1.23 0.74 12.46
CA VAL A 47 2.23 1.61 11.84
C VAL A 47 2.19 2.99 12.47
N PRO A 48 3.22 3.38 13.23
CA PRO A 48 3.20 4.63 14.00
C PRO A 48 3.44 5.90 13.16
N GLY A 49 3.80 5.77 11.90
CA GLY A 49 4.06 6.92 11.04
C GLY A 49 4.54 6.51 9.66
N PRO A 50 5.01 7.45 8.85
CA PRO A 50 5.45 7.15 7.50
C PRO A 50 6.54 6.09 7.47
N VAL A 51 6.49 5.23 6.44
CA VAL A 51 7.49 4.18 6.23
C VAL A 51 8.32 4.49 4.98
N ASP A 52 9.50 3.91 4.89
CA ASP A 52 10.35 4.07 3.71
C ASP A 52 9.80 3.25 2.55
N LEU A 53 9.38 2.01 2.83
CA LEU A 53 8.85 1.08 1.85
C LEU A 53 7.50 0.57 2.29
N ALA A 54 6.55 0.49 1.36
CA ALA A 54 5.28 -0.16 1.63
C ALA A 54 4.93 -1.14 0.50
N PHE A 55 4.66 -2.38 0.88
CA PHE A 55 4.21 -3.44 0.00
C PHE A 55 2.73 -3.67 0.29
N VAL A 56 1.87 -3.32 -0.64
CA VAL A 56 0.42 -3.31 -0.43
C VAL A 56 -0.30 -3.83 -1.67
N PRO A 57 -1.42 -4.55 -1.49
CA PRO A 57 -2.16 -5.08 -2.63
C PRO A 57 -2.71 -3.99 -3.56
N LEU A 58 -2.61 -4.26 -4.85
CA LEU A 58 -3.27 -3.52 -5.91
C LEU A 58 -3.84 -4.55 -6.88
N ASP A 59 -4.98 -5.13 -6.51
CA ASP A 59 -5.58 -6.27 -7.22
C ASP A 59 -6.56 -5.77 -8.27
N PRO A 60 -6.26 -5.94 -9.57
CA PRO A 60 -7.14 -5.45 -10.65
C PRO A 60 -8.52 -6.11 -10.69
N ARG A 61 -8.72 -7.22 -9.97
CA ARG A 61 -10.02 -7.91 -9.92
C ARG A 61 -11.02 -7.22 -9.02
N LEU A 62 -10.55 -6.34 -8.12
CA LEU A 62 -11.44 -5.60 -7.23
C LEU A 62 -12.30 -4.60 -7.98
N GLU A 63 -13.48 -4.31 -7.48
CA GLU A 63 -14.32 -3.23 -8.00
C GLU A 63 -13.67 -1.87 -7.80
N ASP A 64 -13.03 -1.67 -6.66
CA ASP A 64 -12.23 -0.48 -6.40
C ASP A 64 -10.81 -0.87 -5.97
N PRO A 65 -9.91 -1.13 -6.92
CA PRO A 65 -8.56 -1.59 -6.60
C PRO A 65 -7.69 -0.53 -5.92
N ALA A 66 -7.99 0.73 -6.12
CA ALA A 66 -7.17 1.84 -5.61
C ALA A 66 -7.36 2.11 -4.12
N ALA A 67 -8.42 1.59 -3.51
CA ALA A 67 -8.81 1.94 -2.15
C ALA A 67 -7.72 1.63 -1.11
N GLY A 68 -7.01 0.52 -1.25
CA GLY A 68 -5.98 0.11 -0.30
C GLY A 68 -4.78 1.05 -0.27
N ILE A 69 -4.21 1.34 -1.42
CA ILE A 69 -3.08 2.28 -1.51
C ILE A 69 -3.52 3.68 -1.08
N ALA A 70 -4.71 4.11 -1.49
CA ALA A 70 -5.23 5.41 -1.09
C ALA A 70 -5.33 5.53 0.43
N ALA A 71 -5.86 4.50 1.09
CA ALA A 71 -5.97 4.46 2.55
C ALA A 71 -4.59 4.44 3.21
N LEU A 72 -3.66 3.64 2.70
CA LEU A 72 -2.30 3.57 3.23
C LEU A 72 -1.63 4.95 3.19
N MET A 73 -1.70 5.63 2.06
CA MET A 73 -1.07 6.94 1.92
C MET A 73 -1.74 8.01 2.77
N ASP A 74 -3.05 7.87 3.01
CA ASP A 74 -3.83 8.77 3.85
C ASP A 74 -3.47 8.63 5.34
N VAL A 75 -3.38 7.38 5.81
CA VAL A 75 -3.20 7.06 7.24
C VAL A 75 -1.73 7.03 7.64
N VAL A 76 -0.87 6.50 6.79
CA VAL A 76 0.53 6.21 7.11
C VAL A 76 1.49 7.06 6.29
N GLY A 77 1.43 6.92 4.98
CA GLY A 77 2.41 7.49 4.07
C GLY A 77 3.62 6.59 3.85
N ALA A 78 4.18 6.63 2.65
CA ALA A 78 5.35 5.86 2.29
C ALA A 78 6.22 6.65 1.32
N ARG A 79 7.54 6.42 1.36
CA ARG A 79 8.48 7.05 0.42
C ARG A 79 8.56 6.27 -0.89
N ALA A 80 8.29 4.98 -0.85
CA ALA A 80 8.22 4.14 -2.03
C ALA A 80 7.12 3.11 -1.86
N LEU A 81 6.37 2.87 -2.94
CA LEU A 81 5.26 1.93 -2.99
C LEU A 81 5.62 0.77 -3.90
N PHE A 82 5.35 -0.45 -3.43
CA PHE A 82 5.53 -1.68 -4.17
C PHE A 82 4.20 -2.42 -4.20
N PRO A 83 3.36 -2.14 -5.21
CA PRO A 83 2.10 -2.86 -5.35
C PRO A 83 2.35 -4.35 -5.52
N MET A 84 1.45 -5.15 -4.98
CA MET A 84 1.50 -6.60 -5.09
C MET A 84 0.09 -7.15 -5.27
N HIS A 85 -0.05 -8.47 -5.34
CA HIS A 85 -1.34 -9.14 -5.46
C HIS A 85 -2.00 -8.95 -6.84
N TYR A 86 -1.19 -8.80 -7.89
CA TYR A 86 -1.70 -8.67 -9.25
C TYR A 86 -1.20 -9.79 -10.19
N TRP A 87 -0.44 -10.75 -9.66
CA TRP A 87 0.09 -11.91 -10.38
C TRP A 87 0.75 -11.49 -11.70
N ASP A 88 0.21 -11.99 -12.83
CA ASP A 88 0.69 -11.66 -14.16
C ASP A 88 -0.02 -10.45 -14.80
N ALA A 89 -0.92 -9.80 -14.07
CA ALA A 89 -1.70 -8.66 -14.58
C ALA A 89 -1.00 -7.31 -14.36
N SER A 90 0.31 -7.24 -14.59
CA SER A 90 1.08 -6.01 -14.33
C SER A 90 0.63 -4.83 -15.18
N ALA A 91 0.22 -5.04 -16.43
CA ALA A 91 -0.29 -3.97 -17.28
C ALA A 91 -1.59 -3.38 -16.73
N ALA A 92 -2.50 -4.23 -16.24
CA ALA A 92 -3.73 -3.78 -15.61
C ALA A 92 -3.46 -3.02 -14.32
N ALA A 93 -2.53 -3.51 -13.49
CA ALA A 93 -2.15 -2.83 -12.26
C ALA A 93 -1.52 -1.47 -12.54
N ARG A 94 -0.62 -1.37 -13.53
CA ARG A 94 -0.02 -0.09 -13.93
C ARG A 94 -1.08 0.91 -14.40
N ALA A 95 -2.09 0.46 -15.14
CA ALA A 95 -3.16 1.32 -15.63
C ALA A 95 -3.98 1.94 -14.49
N LEU A 96 -4.05 1.29 -13.33
CA LEU A 96 -4.77 1.80 -12.17
C LEU A 96 -4.11 3.05 -11.57
N MET A 97 -2.85 3.31 -11.89
CA MET A 97 -2.15 4.50 -11.41
C MET A 97 -2.68 5.80 -12.03
N SER A 98 -3.55 5.72 -13.04
CA SER A 98 -4.27 6.89 -13.56
C SER A 98 -5.46 7.31 -12.70
N ASP A 99 -5.87 6.48 -11.75
CA ASP A 99 -6.89 6.87 -10.75
C ASP A 99 -6.41 8.13 -10.01
N ALA A 100 -7.31 9.10 -9.84
CA ALA A 100 -6.96 10.39 -9.24
C ALA A 100 -6.37 10.27 -7.84
N ARG A 101 -6.72 9.22 -7.10
CA ARG A 101 -6.18 8.96 -5.75
C ARG A 101 -4.77 8.43 -5.78
N LEU A 102 -4.34 7.78 -6.88
CA LEU A 102 -3.04 7.14 -7.01
C LEU A 102 -2.07 7.94 -7.89
N ALA A 103 -2.58 8.72 -8.82
CA ALA A 103 -1.76 9.49 -9.75
C ALA A 103 -0.66 10.34 -9.07
N PRO A 104 -0.90 10.97 -7.92
CA PRO A 104 0.16 11.72 -7.22
C PRO A 104 1.34 10.87 -6.79
N TYR A 105 1.16 9.55 -6.69
CA TYR A 105 2.19 8.64 -6.19
C TYR A 105 2.89 7.85 -7.30
N LEU A 106 2.59 8.15 -8.57
CA LEU A 106 3.18 7.42 -9.70
C LEU A 106 4.71 7.44 -9.63
N GLY A 107 5.30 8.56 -9.28
CA GLY A 107 6.75 8.73 -9.24
C GLY A 107 7.47 7.91 -8.17
N ILE A 108 6.74 7.41 -7.16
CA ILE A 108 7.31 6.58 -6.09
C ILE A 108 6.80 5.14 -6.13
N THR A 109 6.04 4.77 -7.16
CA THR A 109 5.44 3.45 -7.29
C THR A 109 6.28 2.59 -8.22
N HIS A 110 6.64 1.39 -7.78
CA HIS A 110 7.52 0.47 -8.46
C HIS A 110 6.81 -0.85 -8.73
N PHE A 111 6.72 -1.23 -9.99
CA PHE A 111 6.18 -2.51 -10.43
C PHE A 111 7.29 -3.49 -10.84
N GLU A 112 8.54 -3.02 -10.83
CA GLU A 112 9.70 -3.82 -11.17
C GLU A 112 10.25 -4.52 -9.93
N ASP A 113 10.99 -5.60 -10.15
CA ASP A 113 11.53 -6.41 -9.07
C ASP A 113 12.66 -5.73 -8.30
N VAL A 114 13.32 -4.78 -8.90
CA VAL A 114 14.48 -4.10 -8.30
C VAL A 114 14.33 -2.60 -8.44
N CYS A 115 14.54 -1.90 -7.36
CA CYS A 115 14.68 -0.45 -7.38
C CYS A 115 15.76 -0.01 -6.39
N GLU A 116 16.38 1.12 -6.66
CA GLU A 116 17.28 1.75 -5.70
C GLU A 116 16.52 2.78 -4.89
N LEU A 117 16.71 2.75 -3.59
CA LEU A 117 16.16 3.75 -2.70
C LEU A 117 17.20 4.81 -2.41
N PRO A 118 16.79 6.06 -2.21
CA PRO A 118 17.70 7.06 -1.68
C PRO A 118 18.17 6.63 -0.29
N ASP A 119 19.38 7.05 0.07
CA ASP A 119 19.91 6.78 1.40
C ASP A 119 18.94 7.26 2.47
N PRO A 120 18.81 6.50 3.58
CA PRO A 120 17.98 6.95 4.70
C PRO A 120 18.47 8.31 5.19
N VAL A 121 17.51 9.17 5.55
CA VAL A 121 17.86 10.45 6.17
C VAL A 121 18.45 10.15 7.54
N THR A 122 19.73 10.47 7.71
CA THR A 122 20.37 10.31 9.01
C THR A 122 19.79 11.33 9.98
N PRO A 123 19.26 10.90 11.14
CA PRO A 123 18.79 11.85 12.12
C PRO A 123 19.94 12.78 12.54
N SER A 124 19.68 14.06 12.58
CA SER A 124 20.66 15.02 13.10
C SER A 124 20.93 14.67 14.56
N ALA A 125 22.19 14.53 14.88
CA ALA A 125 22.61 14.30 16.25
C ALA A 125 22.28 15.52 17.12
#